data_97b275c0ddddd066fdcdc170292282df
#
_entry.id   97b275c0ddddd066fdcdc170292282df
#
_cell.length_a   1.000
_cell.length_b   1.000
_cell.length_c   1.000
_cell.angle_alpha   90.00
_cell.angle_beta   90.00
_cell.angle_gamma   90.00
#
_symmetry.space_group_name_H-M   'P 1'
#
loop_
_entity.id
_entity.type
_entity.pdbx_description
1 polymer ?
#
loop_
_entity_poly.entity_id
_entity_poly.type
_entity_poly.pdbx_seq_one_letter_code
_entity_poly.pdbx_strand_id
1 'polypeptide(L)'
;ALGLLLLYVAVQFVLIFHRSYKTETAIRYTLAESLNLTGVVAFDAVDVPGSGNLGYLVQDGERVTNGTVVAECYTDDTQGLQRERLDRLERSITLLTKSQNSAGSELSVLTNQTKQALYNLLDKLDTAQYTGISDAQDSFLLAQNRLQISTGQTADFSQSIAALQTEYDGIKAQLDTLQTVTATTNGYFSRTEASPAIRTDCRALADADPATLQKMLADGFPAADTNRAGQIATGFSWKFYAVCDLDTAARFDGLSTVKISVPGKQNTPLSATVEEITEDKDNGIAKI
;
A
#
# COMPACT_ATOMS: atom_id res chain seq x y z
N ALA A 1 33.19 -64.85 -50.10
CA ALA A 1 31.81 -64.49 -49.76
C ALA A 1 31.61 -64.37 -48.24
N LEU A 2 32.01 -65.32 -47.43
CA LEU A 2 31.79 -65.35 -45.96
C LEU A 2 32.50 -64.19 -45.22
N GLY A 3 33.71 -63.81 -45.62
CA GLY A 3 34.50 -62.71 -45.03
C GLY A 3 33.87 -61.30 -45.28
N LEU A 4 33.26 -61.10 -46.43
CA LEU A 4 32.54 -59.86 -46.74
C LEU A 4 31.26 -59.71 -45.93
N LEU A 5 30.58 -60.82 -45.66
CA LEU A 5 29.37 -60.84 -44.83
C LEU A 5 29.70 -60.50 -43.35
N LEU A 6 30.78 -61.08 -42.81
CA LEU A 6 31.27 -60.80 -41.47
C LEU A 6 31.70 -59.32 -41.32
N LEU A 7 32.40 -58.77 -42.32
CA LEU A 7 32.79 -57.35 -42.30
C LEU A 7 31.57 -56.43 -42.35
N TYR A 8 30.56 -56.75 -43.16
CA TYR A 8 29.32 -55.97 -43.22
C TYR A 8 28.57 -55.96 -41.87
N VAL A 9 28.44 -57.13 -41.24
CA VAL A 9 27.80 -57.25 -39.92
C VAL A 9 28.59 -56.47 -38.86
N ALA A 10 29.91 -56.53 -38.86
CA ALA A 10 30.75 -55.78 -37.94
C ALA A 10 30.60 -54.26 -38.14
N VAL A 11 30.54 -53.76 -39.36
CA VAL A 11 30.30 -52.35 -39.67
C VAL A 11 28.91 -51.92 -39.21
N GLN A 12 27.88 -52.72 -39.42
CA GLN A 12 26.54 -52.44 -38.96
C GLN A 12 26.46 -52.36 -37.43
N PHE A 13 27.14 -53.26 -36.72
CA PHE A 13 27.25 -53.24 -35.26
C PHE A 13 27.88 -51.94 -34.76
N VAL A 14 29.00 -51.51 -35.36
CA VAL A 14 29.68 -50.26 -35.02
C VAL A 14 28.78 -49.04 -35.28
N LEU A 15 28.06 -49.01 -36.39
CA LEU A 15 27.15 -47.91 -36.71
C LEU A 15 25.95 -47.84 -35.74
N ILE A 16 25.45 -48.99 -35.27
CA ILE A 16 24.36 -49.03 -34.29
C ILE A 16 24.85 -48.57 -32.94
N PHE A 17 26.02 -48.99 -32.48
CA PHE A 17 26.58 -48.59 -31.17
C PHE A 17 27.08 -47.12 -31.17
N HIS A 18 27.44 -46.53 -32.31
CA HIS A 18 27.88 -45.15 -32.43
C HIS A 18 26.73 -44.16 -32.75
N ARG A 19 25.48 -44.62 -32.82
CA ARG A 19 24.36 -43.70 -32.95
C ARG A 19 24.19 -42.96 -31.63
N SER A 20 24.70 -41.73 -31.57
CA SER A 20 24.43 -40.82 -30.48
C SER A 20 22.96 -40.38 -30.57
N TYR A 21 22.14 -40.93 -29.70
CA TYR A 21 20.77 -40.46 -29.53
C TYR A 21 20.83 -39.13 -28.78
N LYS A 22 20.32 -38.07 -29.39
CA LYS A 22 20.07 -36.85 -28.65
C LYS A 22 18.88 -37.09 -27.73
N THR A 23 19.19 -37.28 -26.45
CA THR A 23 18.17 -37.31 -25.39
C THR A 23 17.90 -35.87 -24.94
N GLU A 24 16.68 -35.40 -25.10
CA GLU A 24 16.24 -34.17 -24.47
C GLU A 24 15.69 -34.49 -23.09
N THR A 25 16.04 -33.64 -22.13
CA THR A 25 15.48 -33.75 -20.77
C THR A 25 13.98 -33.46 -20.83
N ALA A 26 13.17 -34.44 -20.41
CA ALA A 26 11.72 -34.21 -20.34
C ALA A 26 11.44 -33.14 -19.29
N ILE A 27 10.90 -32.02 -19.73
CA ILE A 27 10.44 -30.96 -18.83
C ILE A 27 9.08 -31.39 -18.30
N ARG A 28 8.99 -31.56 -16.98
CA ARG A 28 7.72 -31.84 -16.33
C ARG A 28 6.87 -30.58 -16.34
N TYR A 29 5.90 -30.54 -17.22
CA TYR A 29 4.91 -29.46 -17.25
C TYR A 29 3.76 -29.82 -16.31
N THR A 30 3.56 -29.03 -15.28
CA THR A 30 2.34 -29.08 -14.48
C THR A 30 1.36 -28.09 -15.09
N LEU A 31 0.36 -28.58 -15.78
CA LEU A 31 -0.75 -27.76 -16.23
C LEU A 31 -1.62 -27.47 -15.00
N ALA A 32 -1.63 -26.22 -14.56
CA ALA A 32 -2.58 -25.77 -13.55
C ALA A 32 -3.86 -25.32 -14.27
N GLU A 33 -4.99 -25.88 -13.90
CA GLU A 33 -6.28 -25.37 -14.33
C GLU A 33 -6.52 -24.00 -13.68
N SER A 34 -6.87 -23.01 -14.46
CA SER A 34 -7.18 -21.66 -13.97
C SER A 34 -8.62 -21.31 -14.28
N LEU A 35 -9.30 -20.77 -13.27
CA LEU A 35 -10.66 -20.27 -13.36
C LEU A 35 -10.67 -18.77 -13.16
N ASN A 36 -11.44 -18.05 -13.95
CA ASN A 36 -11.64 -16.62 -13.76
C ASN A 36 -12.91 -16.42 -12.92
N LEU A 37 -12.73 -15.82 -11.75
CA LEU A 37 -13.85 -15.47 -10.87
C LEU A 37 -13.93 -13.96 -10.71
N THR A 38 -15.16 -13.46 -10.70
CA THR A 38 -15.45 -12.06 -10.34
C THR A 38 -16.03 -12.04 -8.95
N GLY A 39 -15.47 -11.20 -8.09
CA GLY A 39 -15.90 -11.14 -6.70
C GLY A 39 -15.40 -9.89 -6.00
N VAL A 40 -15.62 -9.83 -4.70
CA VAL A 40 -15.26 -8.74 -3.83
C VAL A 40 -14.35 -9.21 -2.71
N VAL A 41 -13.36 -8.40 -2.39
CA VAL A 41 -12.48 -8.62 -1.25
C VAL A 41 -13.04 -7.89 -0.04
N ALA A 42 -13.12 -8.57 1.09
CA ALA A 42 -13.51 -8.02 2.37
C ALA A 42 -12.48 -8.37 3.45
N PHE A 43 -12.37 -7.54 4.46
CA PHE A 43 -11.49 -7.77 5.62
C PHE A 43 -12.20 -7.30 6.89
N ASP A 44 -11.81 -7.87 8.03
CA ASP A 44 -12.37 -7.47 9.32
C ASP A 44 -11.96 -6.03 9.63
N ALA A 45 -12.97 -5.16 9.74
CA ALA A 45 -12.78 -3.76 10.01
C ALA A 45 -13.78 -3.26 11.06
N VAL A 46 -13.34 -2.27 11.81
CA VAL A 46 -14.17 -1.55 12.79
C VAL A 46 -14.39 -0.14 12.27
N ASP A 47 -15.65 0.28 12.25
CA ASP A 47 -16.02 1.63 11.82
C ASP A 47 -15.54 2.68 12.81
N VAL A 48 -15.04 3.78 12.27
CA VAL A 48 -14.71 4.98 13.02
C VAL A 48 -15.81 6.01 12.77
N PRO A 49 -16.64 6.29 13.79
CA PRO A 49 -17.72 7.25 13.63
C PRO A 49 -17.15 8.66 13.42
N GLY A 50 -17.77 9.43 12.54
CA GLY A 50 -17.40 10.81 12.25
C GLY A 50 -18.20 11.37 11.11
N SER A 51 -18.55 12.65 11.16
CA SER A 51 -19.37 13.31 10.15
C SER A 51 -18.93 14.77 9.97
N GLY A 52 -19.32 15.37 8.86
CA GLY A 52 -19.00 16.76 8.54
C GLY A 52 -17.75 16.91 7.68
N ASN A 53 -17.16 18.11 7.70
CA ASN A 53 -15.92 18.39 6.98
C ASN A 53 -14.73 17.89 7.81
N LEU A 54 -14.14 16.77 7.38
CA LEU A 54 -13.08 16.08 8.12
C LEU A 54 -11.71 16.41 7.52
N GLY A 55 -10.82 16.98 8.34
CA GLY A 55 -9.40 17.09 8.03
C GLY A 55 -8.64 15.89 8.58
N TYR A 56 -8.20 14.99 7.71
CA TYR A 56 -7.50 13.77 8.14
C TYR A 56 -6.05 14.07 8.53
N LEU A 57 -5.65 13.57 9.71
CA LEU A 57 -4.29 13.69 10.25
C LEU A 57 -3.42 12.45 9.99
N VAL A 58 -4.06 11.35 9.58
CA VAL A 58 -3.40 10.08 9.26
C VAL A 58 -3.59 9.77 7.77
N GLN A 59 -2.63 9.06 7.21
CA GLN A 59 -2.69 8.61 5.82
C GLN A 59 -3.51 7.32 5.68
N ASP A 60 -4.00 7.09 4.47
CA ASP A 60 -4.67 5.84 4.12
C ASP A 60 -3.69 4.66 4.23
N GLY A 61 -4.07 3.62 4.97
CA GLY A 61 -3.20 2.49 5.27
C GLY A 61 -2.21 2.73 6.43
N GLU A 62 -2.26 3.87 7.11
CA GLU A 62 -1.41 4.14 8.26
C GLU A 62 -1.84 3.32 9.48
N ARG A 63 -0.85 2.85 10.24
CA ARG A 63 -1.10 2.12 11.47
C ARG A 63 -1.50 3.08 12.60
N VAL A 64 -2.67 2.84 13.17
CA VAL A 64 -3.20 3.61 14.29
C VAL A 64 -3.36 2.74 15.53
N THR A 65 -3.34 3.38 16.68
CA THR A 65 -3.63 2.75 17.98
C THR A 65 -4.90 3.34 18.56
N ASN A 66 -5.53 2.62 19.47
CA ASN A 66 -6.70 3.12 20.19
C ASN A 66 -6.40 4.50 20.81
N GLY A 67 -7.25 5.48 20.57
CA GLY A 67 -7.08 6.87 21.03
C GLY A 67 -6.26 7.76 20.08
N THR A 68 -5.65 7.23 19.01
CA THR A 68 -4.99 8.08 18.00
C THR A 68 -6.02 8.98 17.32
N VAL A 69 -5.75 10.29 17.27
CA VAL A 69 -6.60 11.24 16.52
C VAL A 69 -6.40 11.00 15.02
N VAL A 70 -7.46 10.61 14.33
CA VAL A 70 -7.43 10.29 12.90
C VAL A 70 -7.91 11.45 12.04
N ALA A 71 -8.80 12.29 12.56
CA ALA A 71 -9.28 13.47 11.87
C ALA A 71 -9.71 14.58 12.85
N GLU A 72 -9.74 15.80 12.36
CA GLU A 72 -10.33 16.98 12.98
C GLU A 72 -11.61 17.36 12.24
N CYS A 73 -12.63 17.81 12.97
CA CYS A 73 -13.88 18.29 12.37
C CYS A 73 -13.78 19.80 12.12
N TYR A 74 -13.68 20.21 10.87
CA TYR A 74 -13.58 21.59 10.49
C TYR A 74 -14.98 22.24 10.38
N THR A 75 -15.12 23.42 10.93
CA THR A 75 -16.34 24.24 10.81
C THR A 75 -16.29 25.15 9.61
N ASP A 76 -15.09 25.46 9.11
CA ASP A 76 -14.85 26.25 7.90
C ASP A 76 -13.54 25.85 7.20
N ASP A 77 -13.37 26.31 5.95
CA ASP A 77 -12.21 25.99 5.13
C ASP A 77 -10.91 26.65 5.62
N THR A 78 -11.00 27.70 6.46
CA THR A 78 -9.81 28.39 6.97
C THR A 78 -9.03 27.52 7.94
N GLN A 79 -9.70 26.62 8.66
CA GLN A 79 -9.08 25.70 9.61
C GLN A 79 -8.18 24.66 8.92
N GLY A 80 -8.57 24.19 7.73
CA GLY A 80 -7.72 23.35 6.89
C GLY A 80 -6.42 24.07 6.47
N LEU A 81 -6.54 25.35 6.06
CA LEU A 81 -5.36 26.15 5.74
C LEU A 81 -4.48 26.44 6.95
N GLN A 82 -5.08 26.67 8.12
CA GLN A 82 -4.34 26.81 9.38
C GLN A 82 -3.59 25.52 9.74
N ARG A 83 -4.19 24.35 9.52
CA ARG A 83 -3.51 23.05 9.74
C ARG A 83 -2.30 22.91 8.82
N GLU A 84 -2.45 23.15 7.52
CA GLU A 84 -1.30 23.14 6.60
C GLU A 84 -0.21 24.15 7.00
N ARG A 85 -0.60 25.32 7.52
CA ARG A 85 0.35 26.32 8.01
C ARG A 85 1.09 25.79 9.23
N LEU A 86 0.39 25.16 10.18
CA LEU A 86 0.97 24.56 11.37
C LEU A 86 2.02 23.50 10.98
N ASP A 87 1.71 22.61 10.05
CA ASP A 87 2.63 21.56 9.59
C ASP A 87 3.87 22.13 8.90
N ARG A 88 3.73 23.26 8.17
CA ARG A 88 4.86 23.97 7.57
C ARG A 88 5.73 24.64 8.63
N LEU A 89 5.13 25.24 9.67
CA LEU A 89 5.84 25.85 10.78
C LEU A 89 6.64 24.81 11.55
N GLU A 90 6.04 23.68 11.88
CA GLU A 90 6.70 22.56 12.59
C GLU A 90 7.92 22.05 11.83
N ARG A 91 7.79 21.83 10.50
CA ARG A 91 8.92 21.45 9.66
C ARG A 91 10.02 22.49 9.66
N SER A 92 9.65 23.78 9.55
CA SER A 92 10.64 24.88 9.55
C SER A 92 11.37 24.99 10.88
N ILE A 93 10.67 24.91 12.01
CA ILE A 93 11.25 24.91 13.35
C ILE A 93 12.20 23.73 13.52
N THR A 94 11.76 22.54 13.12
CA THR A 94 12.57 21.31 13.19
C THR A 94 13.84 21.45 12.35
N LEU A 95 13.75 21.99 11.13
CA LEU A 95 14.88 22.19 10.23
C LEU A 95 15.90 23.18 10.82
N LEU A 96 15.43 24.33 11.30
CA LEU A 96 16.28 25.35 11.92
C LEU A 96 16.93 24.84 13.20
N THR A 97 16.21 24.12 14.04
CA THR A 97 16.74 23.51 15.27
C THR A 97 17.82 22.48 14.97
N LYS A 98 17.63 21.61 13.97
CA LYS A 98 18.65 20.67 13.50
C LYS A 98 19.87 21.39 12.89
N SER A 99 19.67 22.58 12.30
CA SER A 99 20.75 23.38 11.71
C SER A 99 21.71 23.94 12.74
N GLN A 100 21.23 24.24 13.96
CA GLN A 100 22.07 24.76 15.04
C GLN A 100 23.10 23.74 15.57
N ASN A 101 22.84 22.45 15.40
CA ASN A 101 23.75 21.37 15.80
C ASN A 101 24.89 21.15 14.79
N SER A 102 25.64 22.22 14.48
CA SER A 102 26.79 22.19 13.54
C SER A 102 28.14 22.17 14.24
N ALA A 103 28.19 22.10 15.56
CA ALA A 103 29.42 22.18 16.34
C ALA A 103 30.46 21.12 15.93
N GLY A 104 31.68 21.57 15.56
CA GLY A 104 32.81 20.70 15.28
C GLY A 104 32.89 20.15 13.84
N SER A 105 32.03 20.54 12.91
CA SER A 105 32.13 20.12 11.52
C SER A 105 33.13 20.98 10.76
N GLU A 106 34.06 20.35 10.05
CA GLU A 106 35.02 21.04 9.21
C GLU A 106 34.37 21.74 8.01
N LEU A 107 34.74 22.97 7.68
CA LEU A 107 34.10 23.76 6.62
C LEU A 107 34.13 23.06 5.26
N SER A 108 35.18 22.33 4.95
CA SER A 108 35.34 21.53 3.74
C SER A 108 34.28 20.45 3.63
N VAL A 109 33.96 19.78 4.75
CA VAL A 109 32.94 18.74 4.85
C VAL A 109 31.53 19.33 4.62
N LEU A 110 31.22 20.45 5.30
CA LEU A 110 29.95 21.14 5.15
C LEU A 110 29.73 21.64 3.71
N THR A 111 30.78 22.18 3.09
CA THR A 111 30.75 22.64 1.70
C THR A 111 30.46 21.48 0.75
N ASN A 112 31.07 20.32 0.94
CA ASN A 112 30.85 19.14 0.12
C ASN A 112 29.41 18.56 0.35
N GLN A 113 28.97 18.52 1.60
CA GLN A 113 27.59 18.09 1.92
C GLN A 113 26.55 18.98 1.25
N THR A 114 26.73 20.31 1.28
CA THR A 114 25.84 21.25 0.62
C THR A 114 25.79 21.04 -0.89
N LYS A 115 26.96 20.84 -1.54
CA LYS A 115 27.01 20.53 -2.97
C LYS A 115 26.31 19.22 -3.31
N GLN A 116 26.55 18.16 -2.54
CA GLN A 116 25.91 16.85 -2.76
C GLN A 116 24.39 16.94 -2.59
N ALA A 117 23.91 17.63 -1.55
CA ALA A 117 22.49 17.83 -1.32
C ALA A 117 21.83 18.65 -2.44
N LEU A 118 22.52 19.69 -2.96
CA LEU A 118 22.06 20.46 -4.11
C LEU A 118 21.94 19.58 -5.37
N TYR A 119 22.98 18.80 -5.68
CA TYR A 119 22.95 17.93 -6.86
C TYR A 119 21.85 16.86 -6.74
N ASN A 120 21.62 16.28 -5.57
CA ASN A 120 20.54 15.35 -5.34
C ASN A 120 19.17 16.00 -5.56
N LEU A 121 18.97 17.23 -5.10
CA LEU A 121 17.75 18.00 -5.35
C LEU A 121 17.54 18.27 -6.85
N LEU A 122 18.59 18.72 -7.54
CA LEU A 122 18.53 18.99 -8.99
C LEU A 122 18.25 17.72 -9.80
N ASP A 123 18.88 16.60 -9.46
CA ASP A 123 18.68 15.31 -10.13
C ASP A 123 17.21 14.84 -10.00
N LYS A 124 16.61 15.00 -8.81
CA LYS A 124 15.18 14.69 -8.62
C LYS A 124 14.26 15.60 -9.43
N LEU A 125 14.59 16.86 -9.57
CA LEU A 125 13.84 17.81 -10.40
C LEU A 125 13.95 17.49 -11.88
N ASP A 126 15.17 17.21 -12.36
CA ASP A 126 15.43 16.88 -13.77
C ASP A 126 14.79 15.55 -14.21
N THR A 127 14.76 14.58 -13.30
CA THR A 127 14.15 13.27 -13.55
C THR A 127 12.64 13.22 -13.27
N ALA A 128 12.03 14.35 -12.92
CA ALA A 128 10.61 14.47 -12.53
C ALA A 128 10.18 13.46 -11.44
N GLN A 129 11.10 13.10 -10.56
CA GLN A 129 10.82 12.24 -9.40
C GLN A 129 10.22 13.07 -8.26
N TYR A 130 8.92 13.34 -8.32
CA TYR A 130 8.23 14.17 -7.33
C TYR A 130 8.23 13.55 -5.94
N THR A 131 8.30 12.23 -5.84
CA THR A 131 8.43 11.53 -4.56
C THR A 131 9.81 11.82 -3.94
N GLY A 132 9.81 12.41 -2.75
CA GLY A 132 11.03 12.74 -2.00
C GLY A 132 11.74 14.04 -2.42
N ILE A 133 11.13 14.91 -3.24
CA ILE A 133 11.65 16.27 -3.50
C ILE A 133 11.68 17.07 -2.21
N SER A 134 10.64 16.98 -1.38
CA SER A 134 10.57 17.68 -0.09
C SER A 134 11.74 17.29 0.82
N ASP A 135 12.08 16.00 0.91
CA ASP A 135 13.19 15.52 1.73
C ASP A 135 14.55 15.97 1.18
N ALA A 136 14.68 16.01 -0.15
CA ALA A 136 15.90 16.52 -0.78
C ALA A 136 16.07 18.03 -0.56
N GLN A 137 14.96 18.79 -0.62
CA GLN A 137 14.94 20.22 -0.29
C GLN A 137 15.33 20.47 1.17
N ASP A 138 14.73 19.74 2.11
CA ASP A 138 15.05 19.86 3.54
C ASP A 138 16.52 19.51 3.81
N SER A 139 17.05 18.49 3.14
CA SER A 139 18.46 18.10 3.25
C SER A 139 19.40 19.19 2.73
N PHE A 140 19.05 19.83 1.61
CA PHE A 140 19.83 20.94 1.07
C PHE A 140 19.78 22.16 1.99
N LEU A 141 18.60 22.56 2.46
CA LEU A 141 18.42 23.69 3.39
C LEU A 141 19.18 23.46 4.70
N LEU A 142 19.12 22.24 5.24
CA LEU A 142 19.85 21.86 6.46
C LEU A 142 21.37 22.02 6.27
N ALA A 143 21.91 21.52 5.15
CA ALA A 143 23.34 21.62 4.86
C ALA A 143 23.75 23.09 4.66
N GLN A 144 22.93 23.87 3.95
CA GLN A 144 23.19 25.30 3.71
C GLN A 144 23.14 26.12 5.01
N ASN A 145 22.14 25.90 5.85
CA ASN A 145 22.03 26.59 7.14
C ASN A 145 23.25 26.33 8.04
N ARG A 146 23.70 25.07 8.10
CA ARG A 146 24.93 24.70 8.84
C ARG A 146 26.18 25.40 8.29
N LEU A 147 26.26 25.49 6.96
CA LEU A 147 27.36 26.20 6.32
C LEU A 147 27.36 27.71 6.66
N GLN A 148 26.17 28.34 6.67
CA GLN A 148 26.03 29.76 7.04
C GLN A 148 26.45 30.04 8.48
N ILE A 149 26.08 29.16 9.43
CA ILE A 149 26.56 29.28 10.82
C ILE A 149 28.09 29.12 10.88
N SER A 150 28.63 28.09 10.22
CA SER A 150 30.09 27.80 10.26
C SER A 150 30.95 28.85 9.59
N THR A 151 30.41 29.59 8.61
CA THR A 151 31.06 30.72 7.94
C THR A 151 30.87 32.06 8.64
N GLY A 152 30.06 32.08 9.72
CA GLY A 152 29.74 33.31 10.45
C GLY A 152 28.78 34.24 9.71
N GLN A 153 28.16 33.81 8.60
CA GLN A 153 27.15 34.59 7.91
C GLN A 153 25.87 34.77 8.77
N THR A 154 25.58 33.80 9.61
CA THR A 154 24.49 33.81 10.59
C THR A 154 25.07 33.30 11.92
N ALA A 155 24.82 34.00 13.02
CA ALA A 155 25.29 33.60 14.35
C ALA A 155 24.54 32.32 14.82
N ASP A 156 23.22 32.37 14.75
CA ASP A 156 22.31 31.26 15.06
C ASP A 156 20.91 31.54 14.47
N PHE A 157 19.97 30.61 14.67
CA PHE A 157 18.58 30.74 14.26
C PHE A 157 17.60 30.90 15.43
N SER A 158 18.09 31.17 16.64
CA SER A 158 17.29 31.20 17.87
C SER A 158 16.13 32.19 17.79
N GLN A 159 16.39 33.38 17.26
CA GLN A 159 15.34 34.41 17.10
C GLN A 159 14.27 33.99 16.08
N SER A 160 14.69 33.41 14.95
CA SER A 160 13.76 32.90 13.95
C SER A 160 12.93 31.73 14.48
N ILE A 161 13.55 30.81 15.20
CA ILE A 161 12.83 29.70 15.85
C ILE A 161 11.79 30.23 16.85
N ALA A 162 12.16 31.19 17.71
CA ALA A 162 11.24 31.78 18.69
C ALA A 162 10.04 32.46 18.04
N ALA A 163 10.25 33.18 16.93
CA ALA A 163 9.18 33.82 16.18
C ALA A 163 8.22 32.78 15.56
N LEU A 164 8.77 31.75 14.90
CA LEU A 164 7.98 30.66 14.33
C LEU A 164 7.25 29.87 15.39
N GLN A 165 7.87 29.64 16.56
CA GLN A 165 7.24 28.94 17.69
C GLN A 165 6.05 29.72 18.23
N THR A 166 6.16 31.07 18.33
CA THR A 166 5.06 31.92 18.77
C THR A 166 3.86 31.82 17.81
N GLU A 167 4.13 31.84 16.50
CA GLU A 167 3.08 31.66 15.48
C GLU A 167 2.46 30.26 15.56
N TYR A 168 3.29 29.23 15.68
CA TYR A 168 2.88 27.82 15.83
C TYR A 168 1.93 27.66 17.03
N ASP A 169 2.34 28.15 18.21
CA ASP A 169 1.56 28.03 19.44
C ASP A 169 0.22 28.75 19.32
N GLY A 170 0.19 29.91 18.66
CA GLY A 170 -1.04 30.65 18.41
C GLY A 170 -2.05 29.93 17.53
N ILE A 171 -1.59 29.33 16.43
CA ILE A 171 -2.43 28.53 15.53
C ILE A 171 -2.86 27.25 16.22
N LYS A 172 -1.92 26.57 16.89
CA LYS A 172 -2.19 25.31 17.60
C LYS A 172 -3.29 25.48 18.64
N ALA A 173 -3.24 26.55 19.45
CA ALA A 173 -4.25 26.83 20.45
C ALA A 173 -5.67 26.99 19.86
N GLN A 174 -5.79 27.48 18.61
CA GLN A 174 -7.08 27.56 17.90
C GLN A 174 -7.55 26.18 17.43
N LEU A 175 -6.64 25.39 16.84
CA LEU A 175 -6.97 24.05 16.35
C LEU A 175 -7.23 23.03 17.48
N ASP A 176 -6.58 23.17 18.63
CA ASP A 176 -6.80 22.30 19.81
C ASP A 176 -8.23 22.42 20.38
N THR A 177 -9.03 23.41 19.95
CA THR A 177 -10.44 23.55 20.32
C THR A 177 -11.40 22.77 19.41
N LEU A 178 -10.90 22.21 18.30
CA LEU A 178 -11.73 21.46 17.35
C LEU A 178 -12.15 20.10 17.93
N GLN A 179 -13.31 19.66 17.48
CA GLN A 179 -13.71 18.28 17.74
C GLN A 179 -12.81 17.33 16.95
N THR A 180 -12.41 16.25 17.60
CA THR A 180 -11.53 15.25 17.02
C THR A 180 -12.24 13.91 16.87
N VAL A 181 -11.90 13.20 15.81
CA VAL A 181 -12.28 11.82 15.58
C VAL A 181 -11.09 10.95 15.98
N THR A 182 -11.31 10.00 16.88
CA THR A 182 -10.26 9.12 17.37
C THR A 182 -10.47 7.68 16.96
N ALA A 183 -9.37 6.97 16.73
CA ALA A 183 -9.37 5.54 16.51
C ALA A 183 -9.92 4.79 17.72
N THR A 184 -10.85 3.87 17.52
CA THR A 184 -11.51 3.08 18.55
C THR A 184 -10.79 1.77 18.88
N THR A 185 -9.86 1.37 18.00
CA THR A 185 -9.08 0.12 18.12
C THR A 185 -7.71 0.27 17.46
N ASN A 186 -6.86 -0.74 17.61
CA ASN A 186 -5.57 -0.82 16.94
C ASN A 186 -5.74 -1.46 15.55
N GLY A 187 -5.07 -0.92 14.53
CA GLY A 187 -5.11 -1.49 13.18
C GLY A 187 -4.58 -0.53 12.13
N TYR A 188 -5.06 -0.70 10.90
CA TYR A 188 -4.70 0.13 9.75
C TYR A 188 -5.92 0.96 9.35
N PHE A 189 -5.76 2.28 9.40
CA PHE A 189 -6.85 3.20 9.08
C PHE A 189 -7.06 3.30 7.56
N SER A 190 -8.31 3.35 7.14
CA SER A 190 -8.71 3.59 5.75
C SER A 190 -9.88 4.55 5.68
N ARG A 191 -9.77 5.56 4.81
CA ARG A 191 -10.81 6.58 4.65
C ARG A 191 -12.04 5.98 3.97
N THR A 192 -13.21 6.53 4.28
CA THR A 192 -14.46 6.09 3.69
C THR A 192 -14.52 6.28 2.16
N GLU A 193 -13.76 7.23 1.62
CA GLU A 193 -13.78 7.59 0.20
C GLU A 193 -12.85 6.74 -0.68
N ALA A 194 -11.90 6.01 -0.09
CA ALA A 194 -10.80 5.40 -0.82
C ALA A 194 -11.18 4.24 -1.73
N SER A 195 -12.26 3.48 -1.46
CA SER A 195 -12.68 2.35 -2.30
C SER A 195 -14.12 1.91 -2.01
N PRO A 196 -14.91 1.53 -3.03
CA PRO A 196 -16.23 0.89 -2.83
C PRO A 196 -16.16 -0.39 -2.00
N ALA A 197 -15.07 -1.15 -2.08
CA ALA A 197 -14.86 -2.38 -1.31
C ALA A 197 -14.73 -2.12 0.20
N ILE A 198 -14.18 -0.98 0.59
CA ILE A 198 -14.04 -0.57 2.00
C ILE A 198 -15.40 -0.15 2.58
N ARG A 199 -16.33 0.23 1.73
CA ARG A 199 -17.69 0.67 2.11
C ARG A 199 -18.62 -0.49 2.43
N THR A 200 -18.25 -1.72 2.15
CA THR A 200 -19.11 -2.86 2.31
C THR A 200 -18.88 -3.50 3.66
N ASP A 201 -19.94 -3.65 4.44
CA ASP A 201 -19.91 -4.41 5.69
C ASP A 201 -19.51 -5.86 5.38
N CYS A 202 -18.38 -6.30 5.92
CA CYS A 202 -17.90 -7.67 5.74
C CYS A 202 -18.93 -8.72 6.22
N ARG A 203 -19.73 -8.39 7.25
CA ARG A 203 -20.80 -9.25 7.72
C ARG A 203 -21.92 -9.37 6.70
N ALA A 204 -22.32 -8.26 6.09
CA ALA A 204 -23.34 -8.26 5.05
C ALA A 204 -22.94 -9.14 3.85
N LEU A 205 -21.64 -9.18 3.49
CA LEU A 205 -21.11 -10.06 2.45
C LEU A 205 -21.07 -11.53 2.89
N ALA A 206 -20.69 -11.79 4.14
CA ALA A 206 -20.66 -13.14 4.70
C ALA A 206 -22.06 -13.74 4.75
N ASP A 207 -23.04 -12.96 5.23
CA ASP A 207 -24.43 -13.39 5.43
C ASP A 207 -25.27 -13.38 4.14
N ALA A 208 -24.80 -12.70 3.07
CA ALA A 208 -25.52 -12.64 1.80
C ALA A 208 -25.63 -14.01 1.14
N ASP A 209 -26.82 -14.36 0.68
CA ASP A 209 -27.04 -15.49 -0.21
C ASP A 209 -26.43 -15.24 -1.60
N PRO A 210 -26.23 -16.30 -2.44
CA PRO A 210 -25.61 -16.17 -3.75
C PRO A 210 -26.31 -15.17 -4.67
N ALA A 211 -27.64 -15.11 -4.68
CA ALA A 211 -28.39 -14.20 -5.53
C ALA A 211 -28.28 -12.75 -5.09
N THR A 212 -28.28 -12.50 -3.79
CA THR A 212 -28.04 -11.16 -3.22
C THR A 212 -26.63 -10.67 -3.51
N LEU A 213 -25.62 -11.53 -3.35
CA LEU A 213 -24.24 -11.19 -3.68
C LEU A 213 -24.06 -10.92 -5.18
N GLN A 214 -24.68 -11.73 -6.05
CA GLN A 214 -24.67 -11.51 -7.50
C GLN A 214 -25.23 -10.13 -7.85
N LYS A 215 -26.35 -9.76 -7.24
CA LYS A 215 -26.97 -8.46 -7.42
C LYS A 215 -26.06 -7.32 -6.92
N MET A 216 -25.43 -7.45 -5.76
CA MET A 216 -24.46 -6.47 -5.26
C MET A 216 -23.26 -6.29 -6.21
N LEU A 217 -22.77 -7.38 -6.80
CA LEU A 217 -21.69 -7.32 -7.78
C LEU A 217 -22.11 -6.65 -9.10
N ALA A 218 -23.36 -6.80 -9.52
CA ALA A 218 -23.91 -6.22 -10.75
C ALA A 218 -24.32 -4.76 -10.60
N ASP A 219 -25.04 -4.44 -9.53
CA ASP A 219 -25.64 -3.10 -9.30
C ASP A 219 -24.67 -2.16 -8.55
N GLY A 220 -23.59 -2.68 -7.99
CA GLY A 220 -22.70 -2.00 -7.09
C GLY A 220 -23.11 -2.15 -5.62
N PHE A 221 -22.19 -1.79 -4.73
CA PHE A 221 -22.39 -1.89 -3.30
C PHE A 221 -23.20 -0.69 -2.77
N PRO A 222 -24.00 -0.88 -1.72
CA PRO A 222 -24.75 0.20 -1.10
C PRO A 222 -23.78 1.31 -0.65
N ALA A 223 -24.24 2.56 -0.71
CA ALA A 223 -23.49 3.69 -0.22
C ALA A 223 -23.16 3.49 1.26
N ALA A 224 -21.94 3.83 1.64
CA ALA A 224 -21.54 3.80 3.04
C ALA A 224 -22.39 4.76 3.88
N ASP A 225 -22.51 4.49 5.17
CA ASP A 225 -23.07 5.44 6.12
C ASP A 225 -22.26 6.74 6.08
N THR A 226 -22.95 7.87 5.87
CA THR A 226 -22.35 9.21 5.83
C THR A 226 -21.79 9.68 7.17
N ASN A 227 -22.16 8.99 8.26
CA ASN A 227 -21.69 9.29 9.62
C ASN A 227 -20.40 8.54 10.00
N ARG A 228 -19.65 8.07 9.03
CA ARG A 228 -18.42 7.31 9.22
C ARG A 228 -17.22 8.06 8.65
N ALA A 229 -16.23 8.33 9.49
CA ALA A 229 -14.97 8.94 9.08
C ALA A 229 -14.04 7.97 8.34
N GLY A 230 -14.18 6.67 8.61
CA GLY A 230 -13.35 5.63 8.00
C GLY A 230 -13.56 4.29 8.68
N GLN A 231 -12.64 3.39 8.41
CA GLN A 231 -12.58 2.05 8.99
C GLN A 231 -11.17 1.75 9.46
N ILE A 232 -11.04 0.90 10.48
CA ILE A 232 -9.76 0.38 10.94
C ILE A 232 -9.75 -1.13 10.68
N ALA A 233 -8.90 -1.57 9.77
CA ALA A 233 -8.65 -2.99 9.55
C ALA A 233 -7.87 -3.55 10.75
N THR A 234 -8.46 -4.53 11.44
CA THR A 234 -7.91 -5.07 12.70
C THR A 234 -7.01 -6.28 12.50
N GLY A 235 -7.00 -6.86 11.29
CA GLY A 235 -6.24 -8.05 10.96
C GLY A 235 -5.57 -7.97 9.60
N PHE A 236 -4.74 -8.99 9.30
CA PHE A 236 -4.11 -9.18 7.98
C PHE A 236 -4.85 -10.21 7.13
N SER A 237 -5.90 -10.82 7.67
CA SER A 237 -6.73 -11.78 6.95
C SER A 237 -7.77 -11.04 6.14
N TRP A 238 -7.93 -11.44 4.91
CA TRP A 238 -8.97 -10.94 4.04
C TRP A 238 -9.70 -12.12 3.42
N LYS A 239 -10.97 -11.93 3.10
CA LYS A 239 -11.85 -12.90 2.47
C LYS A 239 -12.18 -12.43 1.07
N PHE A 240 -12.29 -13.37 0.17
CA PHE A 240 -12.72 -13.12 -1.20
C PHE A 240 -14.04 -13.85 -1.41
N TYR A 241 -15.09 -13.09 -1.70
CA TYR A 241 -16.40 -13.62 -2.01
C TYR A 241 -16.65 -13.50 -3.51
N ALA A 242 -16.92 -14.62 -4.15
CA ALA A 242 -17.21 -14.69 -5.57
C ALA A 242 -18.55 -15.42 -5.81
N VAL A 243 -19.20 -15.12 -6.93
CA VAL A 243 -20.35 -15.86 -7.43
C VAL A 243 -19.98 -16.51 -8.76
N CYS A 244 -20.30 -17.79 -8.91
CA CYS A 244 -20.10 -18.55 -10.13
C CYS A 244 -21.26 -19.51 -10.38
N ASP A 245 -21.24 -20.19 -11.52
CA ASP A 245 -22.18 -21.28 -11.81
C ASP A 245 -21.85 -22.54 -10.99
N LEU A 246 -22.83 -23.45 -10.85
CA LEU A 246 -22.67 -24.67 -10.05
C LEU A 246 -21.59 -25.60 -10.58
N ASP A 247 -21.36 -25.63 -11.90
CA ASP A 247 -20.31 -26.48 -12.51
C ASP A 247 -18.92 -25.97 -12.14
N THR A 248 -18.76 -24.65 -12.08
CA THR A 248 -17.53 -24.01 -11.60
C THR A 248 -17.34 -24.22 -10.11
N ALA A 249 -18.40 -24.09 -9.31
CA ALA A 249 -18.36 -24.32 -7.86
C ALA A 249 -17.97 -25.75 -7.52
N ALA A 250 -18.50 -26.74 -8.24
CA ALA A 250 -18.18 -28.18 -8.07
C ALA A 250 -16.67 -28.48 -8.23
N ARG A 251 -15.91 -27.63 -8.94
CA ARG A 251 -14.45 -27.79 -9.08
C ARG A 251 -13.68 -27.43 -7.81
N PHE A 252 -14.30 -26.73 -6.88
CA PHE A 252 -13.75 -26.42 -5.57
C PHE A 252 -14.07 -27.44 -4.51
N ASP A 253 -14.96 -28.42 -4.82
CA ASP A 253 -15.35 -29.50 -3.92
C ASP A 253 -14.13 -30.32 -3.49
N GLY A 254 -13.95 -30.45 -2.17
CA GLY A 254 -12.81 -31.16 -1.59
C GLY A 254 -11.47 -30.42 -1.67
N LEU A 255 -11.41 -29.22 -2.22
CA LEU A 255 -10.20 -28.39 -2.20
C LEU A 255 -10.18 -27.57 -0.91
N SER A 256 -9.15 -27.77 -0.09
CA SER A 256 -8.92 -26.94 1.10
C SER A 256 -8.12 -25.68 0.80
N THR A 257 -7.32 -25.69 -0.27
CA THR A 257 -6.38 -24.59 -0.60
C THR A 257 -6.35 -24.36 -2.10
N VAL A 258 -6.40 -23.10 -2.50
CA VAL A 258 -6.31 -22.65 -3.89
C VAL A 258 -5.27 -21.55 -4.02
N LYS A 259 -4.81 -21.29 -5.26
CA LYS A 259 -3.92 -20.17 -5.56
C LYS A 259 -4.69 -19.09 -6.31
N ILE A 260 -4.69 -17.89 -5.77
CA ILE A 260 -5.35 -16.72 -6.36
C ILE A 260 -4.32 -15.82 -7.01
N SER A 261 -4.53 -15.45 -8.27
CA SER A 261 -3.76 -14.44 -8.98
C SER A 261 -4.65 -13.23 -9.27
N VAL A 262 -4.18 -12.04 -8.89
CA VAL A 262 -4.91 -10.80 -9.13
C VAL A 262 -4.33 -10.13 -10.37
N PRO A 263 -5.15 -9.85 -11.41
CA PRO A 263 -4.68 -9.16 -12.61
C PRO A 263 -4.04 -7.80 -12.29
N GLY A 264 -2.90 -7.50 -12.91
CA GLY A 264 -2.22 -6.20 -12.77
C GLY A 264 -1.38 -6.01 -11.51
N LYS A 265 -1.34 -6.99 -10.60
CA LYS A 265 -0.42 -7.00 -9.46
C LYS A 265 0.52 -8.20 -9.58
N GLN A 266 1.72 -8.10 -9.00
CA GLN A 266 2.84 -9.04 -9.10
C GLN A 266 2.45 -10.50 -9.42
N ASN A 267 3.18 -11.14 -10.33
CA ASN A 267 2.97 -12.52 -10.80
C ASN A 267 3.09 -13.63 -9.73
N THR A 268 3.05 -13.28 -8.45
CA THR A 268 3.14 -14.26 -7.37
C THR A 268 1.74 -14.64 -6.90
N PRO A 269 1.28 -15.88 -7.16
CA PRO A 269 -0.02 -16.33 -6.69
C PRO A 269 -0.08 -16.35 -5.15
N LEU A 270 -1.20 -15.87 -4.60
CA LEU A 270 -1.48 -15.93 -3.17
C LEU A 270 -2.15 -17.27 -2.84
N SER A 271 -1.75 -17.90 -1.74
CA SER A 271 -2.45 -19.07 -1.23
C SER A 271 -3.68 -18.65 -0.42
N ALA A 272 -4.83 -19.21 -0.73
CA ALA A 272 -6.08 -18.97 -0.02
C ALA A 272 -6.70 -20.32 0.40
N THR A 273 -7.45 -20.30 1.49
CA THR A 273 -8.23 -21.44 1.96
C THR A 273 -9.67 -21.28 1.49
N VAL A 274 -10.27 -22.33 0.96
CA VAL A 274 -11.71 -22.37 0.68
C VAL A 274 -12.42 -22.60 2.01
N GLU A 275 -13.17 -21.59 2.48
CA GLU A 275 -13.86 -21.67 3.78
C GLU A 275 -15.26 -22.28 3.63
N GLU A 276 -16.02 -21.83 2.63
CA GLU A 276 -17.41 -22.22 2.46
C GLU A 276 -17.82 -22.11 1.00
N ILE A 277 -18.70 -23.01 0.57
CA ILE A 277 -19.37 -22.96 -0.71
C ILE A 277 -20.88 -23.05 -0.43
N THR A 278 -21.63 -22.00 -0.78
CA THR A 278 -23.09 -21.94 -0.61
C THR A 278 -23.74 -22.05 -1.97
N GLU A 279 -24.52 -23.12 -2.22
CA GLU A 279 -25.20 -23.34 -3.48
C GLU A 279 -26.64 -22.77 -3.45
N ASP A 280 -27.02 -22.11 -4.52
CA ASP A 280 -28.38 -21.73 -4.85
C ASP A 280 -28.83 -22.51 -6.11
N LYS A 281 -29.45 -23.66 -5.88
CA LYS A 281 -29.86 -24.58 -6.96
C LYS A 281 -31.01 -24.04 -7.81
N ASP A 282 -31.82 -23.17 -7.24
CA ASP A 282 -32.99 -22.59 -7.94
C ASP A 282 -32.50 -21.58 -9.01
N ASN A 283 -31.46 -20.84 -8.70
CA ASN A 283 -30.87 -19.87 -9.61
C ASN A 283 -29.63 -20.41 -10.38
N GLY A 284 -29.17 -21.62 -10.08
CA GLY A 284 -28.03 -22.25 -10.76
C GLY A 284 -26.68 -21.60 -10.46
N ILE A 285 -26.55 -20.96 -9.32
CA ILE A 285 -25.35 -20.20 -8.90
C ILE A 285 -24.84 -20.65 -7.53
N ALA A 286 -23.58 -20.36 -7.25
CA ALA A 286 -22.99 -20.59 -5.94
C ALA A 286 -22.11 -19.41 -5.52
N LYS A 287 -22.03 -19.18 -4.21
CA LYS A 287 -21.08 -18.29 -3.54
C LYS A 287 -19.93 -19.11 -3.00
N ILE A 288 -18.72 -18.68 -3.28
CA ILE A 288 -17.47 -19.23 -2.75
C ILE A 288 -16.79 -18.18 -1.91
#